data_642cfd0c3835c39e6831aaa2f11450f2
#
_entry.id   642cfd0c3835c39e6831aaa2f11450f2
#
_cell.length_a   1.000
_cell.length_b   1.000
_cell.length_c   1.000
_cell.angle_alpha   90.00
_cell.angle_beta   90.00
_cell.angle_gamma   90.00
#
_symmetry.space_group_name_H-M   'P 1'
#
loop_
_entity.id
_entity.type
_entity.pdbx_description
1 polymer ?
#
loop_
_entity_poly.entity_id
_entity_poly.type
_entity_poly.pdbx_seq_one_letter_code
_entity_poly.pdbx_strand_id
1 'polypeptide(L)'
;GKELEEMDLEGIIRIHPEIVIVDELAHTNVEGSRNEKRWQDVMDLLDEGINVISAVNIQHIESVNEEVQGISGIEVKERIPDSVLQEADEVVNIDLTAEELITRLKAGKIYRPEKVQTALTNFFRTENILQLRELALKEVALRVEKKVENEVVISSVGVRHEKFLACISSHEKTPRRIIRKAARLATRYN
;
A
#
# COMPACT_ATOMS: atom_id res chain seq x y z
N GLY A 1 5.17 27.88 -18.91
CA GLY A 1 5.16 26.98 -17.78
C GLY A 1 4.61 25.64 -18.23
N LYS A 2 5.02 24.53 -17.61
CA LYS A 2 4.36 23.23 -17.81
C LYS A 2 3.07 23.27 -17.00
N GLU A 3 1.94 23.00 -17.63
CA GLU A 3 0.71 22.63 -16.93
C GLU A 3 0.90 21.21 -16.40
N LEU A 4 0.73 21.03 -15.10
CA LEU A 4 0.75 19.74 -14.42
C LEU A 4 -0.67 19.49 -13.91
N GLU A 5 -1.21 18.32 -14.23
CA GLU A 5 -2.53 17.90 -13.76
C GLU A 5 -2.38 17.30 -12.36
N GLU A 6 -3.11 17.85 -11.41
CA GLU A 6 -3.15 17.37 -10.03
C GLU A 6 -4.59 17.39 -9.50
N MET A 7 -4.86 16.64 -8.43
CA MET A 7 -6.19 16.61 -7.81
C MET A 7 -6.53 17.98 -7.20
N ASP A 8 -7.71 18.53 -7.52
CA ASP A 8 -8.21 19.77 -6.91
C ASP A 8 -8.84 19.47 -5.54
N LEU A 9 -8.01 19.27 -4.53
CA LEU A 9 -8.44 18.96 -3.17
C LEU A 9 -9.42 20.01 -2.62
N GLU A 10 -9.12 21.30 -2.77
CA GLU A 10 -9.95 22.40 -2.28
C GLU A 10 -11.29 22.45 -3.00
N GLY A 11 -11.31 22.15 -4.29
CA GLY A 11 -12.54 22.03 -5.08
C GLY A 11 -13.42 20.89 -4.60
N ILE A 12 -12.83 19.73 -4.29
CA ILE A 12 -13.55 18.57 -3.78
C ILE A 12 -14.15 18.88 -2.40
N ILE A 13 -13.36 19.44 -1.48
CA ILE A 13 -13.83 19.83 -0.14
C ILE A 13 -15.00 20.82 -0.24
N ARG A 14 -14.89 21.82 -1.12
CA ARG A 14 -15.95 22.82 -1.31
C ARG A 14 -17.24 22.24 -1.87
N ILE A 15 -17.16 21.25 -2.78
CA ILE A 15 -18.32 20.57 -3.36
C ILE A 15 -18.92 19.60 -2.34
N HIS A 16 -18.10 19.02 -1.48
CA HIS A 16 -18.44 18.07 -0.43
C HIS A 16 -19.29 16.89 -0.97
N PRO A 17 -18.76 16.08 -1.91
CA PRO A 17 -19.46 14.93 -2.43
C PRO A 17 -19.63 13.87 -1.34
N GLU A 18 -20.63 13.01 -1.46
CA GLU A 18 -20.82 11.88 -0.55
C GLU A 18 -19.67 10.86 -0.65
N ILE A 19 -19.17 10.63 -1.88
CA ILE A 19 -18.07 9.70 -2.18
C ILE A 19 -17.17 10.33 -3.24
N VAL A 20 -15.85 10.17 -3.07
CA VAL A 20 -14.85 10.50 -4.08
C VAL A 20 -13.98 9.29 -4.41
N ILE A 21 -13.62 9.13 -5.66
CA ILE A 21 -12.67 8.09 -6.11
C ILE A 21 -11.32 8.77 -6.34
N VAL A 22 -10.30 8.30 -5.62
CA VAL A 22 -8.92 8.81 -5.71
C VAL A 22 -7.99 7.66 -6.07
N ASP A 23 -7.47 7.66 -7.29
CA ASP A 23 -6.50 6.65 -7.74
C ASP A 23 -5.06 7.02 -7.36
N GLU A 24 -4.14 6.06 -7.48
CA GLU A 24 -2.70 6.23 -7.21
C GLU A 24 -2.41 6.83 -5.82
N LEU A 25 -2.89 6.20 -4.76
CA LEU A 25 -2.77 6.67 -3.37
C LEU A 25 -1.33 7.03 -2.95
N ALA A 26 -0.30 6.40 -3.55
CA ALA A 26 1.11 6.65 -3.25
C ALA A 26 1.74 7.80 -4.03
N HIS A 27 0.98 8.45 -4.91
CA HIS A 27 1.47 9.54 -5.76
C HIS A 27 2.12 10.66 -4.95
N THR A 28 3.20 11.20 -5.49
CA THR A 28 3.84 12.42 -4.96
C THR A 28 3.29 13.63 -5.69
N ASN A 29 2.57 14.47 -4.98
CA ASN A 29 1.96 15.67 -5.53
C ASN A 29 3.02 16.64 -6.07
N VAL A 30 2.59 17.51 -7.00
CA VAL A 30 3.49 18.52 -7.57
C VAL A 30 3.92 19.54 -6.51
N GLU A 31 5.09 20.11 -6.69
CA GLU A 31 5.62 21.16 -5.81
C GLU A 31 4.64 22.36 -5.75
N GLY A 32 4.31 22.78 -4.53
CA GLY A 32 3.33 23.85 -4.29
C GLY A 32 1.92 23.34 -3.98
N SER A 33 1.66 22.03 -4.04
CA SER A 33 0.43 21.43 -3.54
C SER A 33 0.31 21.60 -2.03
N ARG A 34 -0.92 21.56 -1.49
CA ARG A 34 -1.19 21.65 -0.04
C ARG A 34 -0.46 20.54 0.72
N ASN A 35 -0.49 19.31 0.21
CA ASN A 35 0.19 18.17 0.78
C ASN A 35 1.25 17.63 -0.19
N GLU A 36 2.31 17.02 0.36
CA GLU A 36 3.36 16.40 -0.44
C GLU A 36 2.90 15.11 -1.13
N LYS A 37 1.97 14.38 -0.49
CA LYS A 37 1.52 13.06 -0.92
C LYS A 37 0.01 13.00 -1.05
N ARG A 38 -0.46 12.27 -2.07
CA ARG A 38 -1.89 12.07 -2.30
C ARG A 38 -2.61 11.36 -1.15
N TRP A 39 -1.94 10.45 -0.45
CA TRP A 39 -2.54 9.83 0.73
C TRP A 39 -2.85 10.85 1.85
N GLN A 40 -2.09 11.94 1.96
CA GLN A 40 -2.37 13.03 2.90
C GLN A 40 -3.62 13.81 2.48
N ASP A 41 -3.79 14.02 1.17
CA ASP A 41 -5.04 14.63 0.65
C ASP A 41 -6.24 13.75 0.96
N VAL A 42 -6.09 12.42 0.86
CA VAL A 42 -7.15 11.47 1.23
C VAL A 42 -7.47 11.57 2.72
N MET A 43 -6.47 11.71 3.59
CA MET A 43 -6.72 11.90 5.03
C MET A 43 -7.50 13.20 5.28
N ASP A 44 -7.14 14.30 4.62
CA ASP A 44 -7.87 15.58 4.70
C ASP A 44 -9.34 15.41 4.25
N LEU A 45 -9.61 14.65 3.19
CA LEU A 45 -10.97 14.37 2.73
C LEU A 45 -11.78 13.56 3.76
N LEU A 46 -11.15 12.56 4.39
CA LEU A 46 -11.78 11.77 5.45
C LEU A 46 -12.08 12.61 6.69
N ASP A 47 -11.17 13.50 7.07
CA ASP A 47 -11.36 14.43 8.19
C ASP A 47 -12.52 15.41 7.96
N GLU A 48 -12.80 15.76 6.69
CA GLU A 48 -13.97 16.55 6.28
C GLU A 48 -15.25 15.69 6.19
N GLY A 49 -15.19 14.39 6.48
CA GLY A 49 -16.36 13.50 6.47
C GLY A 49 -16.76 13.02 5.06
N ILE A 50 -15.87 13.14 4.08
CA ILE A 50 -16.09 12.65 2.72
C ILE A 50 -15.63 11.20 2.63
N ASN A 51 -16.48 10.29 2.13
CA ASN A 51 -16.07 8.91 1.91
C ASN A 51 -15.14 8.81 0.72
N VAL A 52 -14.08 8.00 0.84
CA VAL A 52 -13.06 7.84 -0.20
C VAL A 52 -12.95 6.38 -0.62
N ILE A 53 -12.97 6.13 -1.93
CA ILE A 53 -12.56 4.87 -2.54
C ILE A 53 -11.22 5.11 -3.20
N SER A 54 -10.18 4.39 -2.78
CA SER A 54 -8.85 4.57 -3.33
C SER A 54 -8.22 3.26 -3.76
N ALA A 55 -7.20 3.35 -4.64
CA ALA A 55 -6.44 2.20 -5.10
C ALA A 55 -4.94 2.37 -4.82
N VAL A 56 -4.31 1.27 -4.43
CA VAL A 56 -2.88 1.21 -4.19
C VAL A 56 -2.31 -0.14 -4.63
N ASN A 57 -1.15 -0.13 -5.22
CA ASN A 57 -0.42 -1.35 -5.53
C ASN A 57 0.44 -1.78 -4.34
N ILE A 58 0.60 -3.08 -4.13
CA ILE A 58 1.33 -3.68 -3.01
C ILE A 58 2.76 -3.13 -2.86
N GLN A 59 3.43 -2.80 -3.98
CA GLN A 59 4.78 -2.27 -3.97
C GLN A 59 4.94 -0.92 -3.27
N HIS A 60 3.86 -0.18 -3.09
CA HIS A 60 3.87 1.14 -2.45
C HIS A 60 3.65 1.08 -0.93
N ILE A 61 3.34 -0.07 -0.36
CA ILE A 61 3.17 -0.22 1.09
C ILE A 61 4.53 -0.29 1.76
N GLU A 62 4.74 0.58 2.76
CA GLU A 62 6.07 0.76 3.36
C GLU A 62 6.63 -0.52 4.00
N SER A 63 5.81 -1.29 4.74
CA SER A 63 6.26 -2.49 5.45
C SER A 63 6.74 -3.61 4.53
N VAL A 64 6.20 -3.70 3.31
CA VAL A 64 6.53 -4.76 2.35
C VAL A 64 7.49 -4.32 1.24
N ASN A 65 7.85 -3.05 1.20
CA ASN A 65 8.66 -2.49 0.12
C ASN A 65 10.02 -3.20 -0.08
N GLU A 66 10.69 -3.60 1.01
CA GLU A 66 11.96 -4.35 0.91
C GLU A 66 11.76 -5.75 0.32
N GLU A 67 10.65 -6.43 0.64
CA GLU A 67 10.31 -7.74 0.05
C GLU A 67 10.01 -7.59 -1.44
N VAL A 68 9.26 -6.55 -1.81
CA VAL A 68 8.98 -6.22 -3.22
C VAL A 68 10.26 -5.93 -4.00
N GLN A 69 11.19 -5.18 -3.42
CA GLN A 69 12.49 -4.92 -4.04
C GLN A 69 13.30 -6.21 -4.22
N GLY A 70 13.26 -7.12 -3.23
CA GLY A 70 13.91 -8.43 -3.31
C GLY A 70 13.34 -9.32 -4.42
N ILE A 71 12.02 -9.25 -4.67
CA ILE A 71 11.32 -10.00 -5.70
C ILE A 71 11.57 -9.42 -7.10
N SER A 72 11.37 -8.11 -7.24
CA SER A 72 11.36 -7.42 -8.53
C SER A 72 12.71 -6.87 -8.97
N GLY A 73 13.65 -6.68 -8.03
CA GLY A 73 14.90 -5.96 -8.25
C GLY A 73 14.74 -4.45 -8.42
N ILE A 74 13.52 -3.91 -8.23
CA ILE A 74 13.22 -2.49 -8.46
C ILE A 74 12.96 -1.80 -7.11
N GLU A 75 13.66 -0.71 -6.86
CA GLU A 75 13.39 0.16 -5.72
C GLU A 75 12.18 1.06 -6.03
N VAL A 76 11.13 0.93 -5.22
CA VAL A 76 9.94 1.78 -5.30
C VAL A 76 10.09 2.92 -4.29
N LYS A 77 10.13 4.15 -4.80
CA LYS A 77 10.34 5.37 -3.98
C LYS A 77 9.04 5.92 -3.40
N GLU A 78 7.97 5.88 -4.17
CA GLU A 78 6.66 6.31 -3.71
C GLU A 78 6.09 5.28 -2.75
N ARG A 79 5.80 5.71 -1.53
CA ARG A 79 5.35 4.81 -0.45
C ARG A 79 4.24 5.45 0.34
N ILE A 80 3.37 4.60 0.84
CA ILE A 80 2.37 4.97 1.84
C ILE A 80 2.72 4.31 3.19
N PRO A 81 2.55 5.02 4.29
CA PRO A 81 2.66 4.41 5.62
C PRO A 81 1.59 3.35 5.84
N ASP A 82 1.93 2.31 6.59
CA ASP A 82 0.96 1.25 6.93
C ASP A 82 -0.24 1.78 7.71
N SER A 83 -0.08 2.87 8.46
CA SER A 83 -1.16 3.55 9.18
C SER A 83 -2.29 4.01 8.26
N VAL A 84 -1.99 4.48 7.05
CA VAL A 84 -3.01 4.91 6.08
C VAL A 84 -3.97 3.76 5.71
N LEU A 85 -3.42 2.55 5.57
CA LEU A 85 -4.25 1.38 5.34
C LEU A 85 -4.99 0.90 6.59
N GLN A 86 -4.54 1.29 7.79
CA GLN A 86 -5.24 0.96 9.04
C GLN A 86 -6.50 1.81 9.24
N GLU A 87 -6.52 3.02 8.65
CA GLU A 87 -7.70 3.89 8.65
C GLU A 87 -8.80 3.40 7.69
N ALA A 88 -8.49 2.47 6.77
CA ALA A 88 -9.48 1.96 5.83
C ALA A 88 -10.51 1.05 6.53
N ASP A 89 -11.79 1.34 6.36
CA ASP A 89 -12.89 0.49 6.83
C ASP A 89 -12.90 -0.86 6.14
N GLU A 90 -12.55 -0.89 4.85
CA GLU A 90 -12.50 -2.08 4.03
C GLU A 90 -11.28 -2.08 3.11
N VAL A 91 -10.60 -3.23 3.01
CA VAL A 91 -9.51 -3.45 2.09
C VAL A 91 -9.85 -4.64 1.20
N VAL A 92 -9.97 -4.39 -0.09
CA VAL A 92 -10.32 -5.39 -1.11
C VAL A 92 -9.10 -5.70 -1.96
N ASN A 93 -8.75 -6.97 -2.08
CA ASN A 93 -7.73 -7.41 -3.02
C ASN A 93 -8.34 -7.63 -4.40
N ILE A 94 -7.94 -6.81 -5.37
CA ILE A 94 -8.28 -7.01 -6.78
C ILE A 94 -7.25 -7.96 -7.36
N ASP A 95 -7.59 -9.25 -7.41
CA ASP A 95 -6.69 -10.30 -7.85
C ASP A 95 -6.86 -10.61 -9.34
N LEU A 96 -5.73 -10.61 -10.07
CA LEU A 96 -5.64 -11.03 -11.46
C LEU A 96 -4.65 -12.18 -11.58
N THR A 97 -4.94 -13.15 -12.45
CA THR A 97 -3.97 -14.19 -12.76
C THR A 97 -2.74 -13.59 -13.46
N ALA A 98 -1.59 -14.24 -13.33
CA ALA A 98 -0.37 -13.81 -14.02
C ALA A 98 -0.57 -13.76 -15.54
N GLU A 99 -1.33 -14.69 -16.10
CA GLU A 99 -1.64 -14.74 -17.52
C GLU A 99 -2.49 -13.56 -17.98
N GLU A 100 -3.53 -13.20 -17.22
CA GLU A 100 -4.37 -12.04 -17.52
C GLU A 100 -3.58 -10.74 -17.45
N LEU A 101 -2.73 -10.59 -16.42
CA LEU A 101 -1.90 -9.41 -16.25
C LEU A 101 -0.89 -9.26 -17.40
N ILE A 102 -0.21 -10.35 -17.78
CA ILE A 102 0.72 -10.38 -18.92
C ILE A 102 -0.02 -10.07 -20.24
N THR A 103 -1.23 -10.62 -20.39
CA THR A 103 -2.07 -10.38 -21.59
C THR A 103 -2.45 -8.89 -21.68
N ARG A 104 -2.88 -8.26 -20.59
CA ARG A 104 -3.19 -6.82 -20.53
C ARG A 104 -1.96 -5.96 -20.81
N LEU A 105 -0.79 -6.37 -20.29
CA LEU A 105 0.48 -5.69 -20.55
C LEU A 105 0.86 -5.73 -22.03
N LYS A 106 0.79 -6.92 -22.65
CA LYS A 106 1.06 -7.10 -24.09
C LYS A 106 0.08 -6.33 -24.99
N ALA A 107 -1.16 -6.19 -24.55
CA ALA A 107 -2.18 -5.40 -25.23
C ALA A 107 -2.01 -3.88 -25.06
N GLY A 108 -0.94 -3.41 -24.39
CA GLY A 108 -0.67 -1.99 -24.16
C GLY A 108 -1.64 -1.30 -23.19
N LYS A 109 -2.39 -2.09 -22.40
CA LYS A 109 -3.38 -1.55 -21.44
C LYS A 109 -2.78 -1.07 -20.12
N ILE A 110 -1.50 -1.37 -19.86
CA ILE A 110 -0.80 -1.01 -18.61
C ILE A 110 0.32 0.00 -18.92
N TYR A 111 1.11 -0.29 -19.95
CA TYR A 111 2.20 0.59 -20.41
C TYR A 111 2.10 0.85 -21.91
N ARG A 112 2.70 1.96 -22.34
CA ARG A 112 2.87 2.24 -23.76
C ARG A 112 3.70 1.14 -24.43
N PRO A 113 3.46 0.84 -25.72
CA PRO A 113 4.09 -0.28 -26.43
C PRO A 113 5.61 -0.33 -26.29
N GLU A 114 6.28 0.83 -26.27
CA GLU A 114 7.74 0.94 -26.19
C GLU A 114 8.31 0.40 -24.87
N LYS A 115 7.52 0.42 -23.78
CA LYS A 115 7.93 -0.01 -22.44
C LYS A 115 7.53 -1.46 -22.14
N VAL A 116 6.64 -2.05 -22.93
CA VAL A 116 6.09 -3.39 -22.67
C VAL A 116 7.18 -4.45 -22.60
N GLN A 117 8.11 -4.47 -23.56
CA GLN A 117 9.16 -5.48 -23.59
C GLN A 117 10.10 -5.40 -22.39
N THR A 118 10.48 -4.19 -21.98
CA THR A 118 11.32 -3.98 -20.79
C THR A 118 10.58 -4.39 -19.52
N ALA A 119 9.29 -4.10 -19.44
CA ALA A 119 8.46 -4.48 -18.30
C ALA A 119 8.34 -6.00 -18.17
N LEU A 120 8.14 -6.73 -19.28
CA LEU A 120 8.06 -8.20 -19.30
C LEU A 120 9.35 -8.89 -18.89
N THR A 121 10.50 -8.32 -19.24
CA THR A 121 11.81 -8.90 -18.90
C THR A 121 12.23 -8.63 -17.45
N ASN A 122 11.68 -7.60 -16.82
CA ASN A 122 12.06 -7.17 -15.48
C ASN A 122 10.95 -7.47 -14.46
N PHE A 123 10.04 -6.54 -14.25
CA PHE A 123 9.05 -6.58 -13.18
C PHE A 123 7.97 -7.65 -13.44
N PHE A 124 7.44 -7.74 -14.68
CA PHE A 124 6.31 -8.60 -15.04
C PHE A 124 6.71 -10.01 -15.47
N ARG A 125 7.71 -10.59 -14.81
CA ARG A 125 7.99 -12.02 -14.94
C ARG A 125 6.95 -12.80 -14.15
N THR A 126 6.56 -13.97 -14.66
CA THR A 126 5.53 -14.80 -14.02
C THR A 126 5.85 -15.10 -12.56
N GLU A 127 7.11 -15.41 -12.25
CA GLU A 127 7.57 -15.70 -10.90
C GLU A 127 7.40 -14.48 -9.96
N ASN A 128 7.76 -13.29 -10.44
CA ASN A 128 7.62 -12.05 -9.68
C ASN A 128 6.13 -11.74 -9.40
N ILE A 129 5.28 -11.88 -10.43
CA ILE A 129 3.82 -11.66 -10.29
C ILE A 129 3.24 -12.60 -9.25
N LEU A 130 3.59 -13.89 -9.28
CA LEU A 130 3.08 -14.86 -8.32
C LEU A 130 3.52 -14.54 -6.89
N GLN A 131 4.78 -14.13 -6.67
CA GLN A 131 5.29 -13.74 -5.35
C GLN A 131 4.65 -12.44 -4.85
N LEU A 132 4.48 -11.45 -5.72
CA LEU A 132 3.79 -10.19 -5.36
C LEU A 132 2.31 -10.42 -5.04
N ARG A 133 1.66 -11.32 -5.76
CA ARG A 133 0.29 -11.75 -5.49
C ARG A 133 0.17 -12.44 -4.13
N GLU A 134 1.08 -13.37 -3.81
CA GLU A 134 1.14 -14.02 -2.50
C GLU A 134 1.33 -12.97 -1.38
N LEU A 135 2.22 -12.00 -1.60
CA LEU A 135 2.46 -10.92 -0.65
C LEU A 135 1.21 -10.06 -0.42
N ALA A 136 0.48 -9.72 -1.49
CA ALA A 136 -0.77 -8.97 -1.40
C ALA A 136 -1.84 -9.74 -0.61
N LEU A 137 -2.00 -11.02 -0.89
CA LEU A 137 -2.94 -11.87 -0.16
C LEU A 137 -2.59 -11.98 1.33
N LYS A 138 -1.30 -12.09 1.67
CA LYS A 138 -0.84 -12.09 3.07
C LYS A 138 -1.17 -10.77 3.78
N GLU A 139 -0.98 -9.63 3.13
CA GLU A 139 -1.30 -8.33 3.73
C GLU A 139 -2.81 -8.17 4.00
N VAL A 140 -3.65 -8.60 3.07
CA VAL A 140 -5.12 -8.58 3.29
C VAL A 140 -5.51 -9.53 4.42
N ALA A 141 -4.98 -10.75 4.47
CA ALA A 141 -5.27 -11.71 5.52
C ALA A 141 -4.90 -11.18 6.91
N LEU A 142 -3.72 -10.57 7.06
CA LEU A 142 -3.28 -9.94 8.31
C LEU A 142 -4.21 -8.82 8.78
N ARG A 143 -4.86 -8.12 7.87
CA ARG A 143 -5.82 -7.05 8.20
C ARG A 143 -7.14 -7.60 8.67
N VAL A 144 -7.62 -8.67 8.02
CA VAL A 144 -8.85 -9.37 8.46
C VAL A 144 -8.65 -9.94 9.86
N GLU A 145 -7.50 -10.58 10.12
CA GLU A 145 -7.16 -11.08 11.47
C GLU A 145 -7.21 -9.96 12.51
N LYS A 146 -6.59 -8.81 12.25
CA LYS A 146 -6.59 -7.66 13.16
C LYS A 146 -7.99 -7.10 13.43
N LYS A 147 -8.82 -7.00 12.38
CA LYS A 147 -10.19 -6.48 12.54
C LYS A 147 -11.01 -7.42 13.43
N VAL A 148 -10.90 -8.74 13.22
CA VAL A 148 -11.56 -9.75 14.04
C VAL A 148 -11.03 -9.72 15.48
N GLU A 149 -9.72 -9.59 15.68
CA GLU A 149 -9.13 -9.48 17.02
C GLU A 149 -9.61 -8.23 17.76
N ASN A 150 -9.66 -7.07 17.11
CA ASN A 150 -10.18 -5.85 17.71
C ASN A 150 -11.68 -5.97 18.08
N GLU A 151 -12.48 -6.61 17.24
CA GLU A 151 -13.90 -6.86 17.52
C GLU A 151 -14.10 -7.87 18.67
N VAL A 152 -13.23 -8.88 18.78
CA VAL A 152 -13.25 -9.90 19.84
C VAL A 152 -12.72 -9.33 21.16
N VAL A 153 -11.70 -8.47 21.15
CA VAL A 153 -11.14 -7.84 22.35
C VAL A 153 -12.16 -6.90 23.03
N ILE A 154 -13.03 -6.27 22.27
CA ILE A 154 -14.15 -5.51 22.84
C ILE A 154 -15.14 -6.45 23.58
N SER A 155 -15.14 -7.74 23.24
CA SER A 155 -16.07 -8.74 23.81
C SER A 155 -15.46 -9.64 24.92
N SER A 156 -14.14 -9.62 25.13
CA SER A 156 -13.49 -10.51 26.09
C SER A 156 -12.38 -9.83 26.90
N VAL A 157 -12.71 -9.52 28.15
CA VAL A 157 -11.72 -9.21 29.19
C VAL A 157 -10.89 -10.49 29.44
N GLY A 158 -9.66 -10.56 28.95
CA GLY A 158 -8.76 -11.63 29.38
C GLY A 158 -7.73 -12.18 28.39
N VAL A 159 -7.56 -11.62 27.21
CA VAL A 159 -6.52 -12.10 26.28
C VAL A 159 -5.14 -11.58 26.71
N ARG A 160 -4.20 -12.49 27.02
CA ARG A 160 -2.79 -12.15 27.26
C ARG A 160 -2.16 -11.79 25.92
N HIS A 161 -1.86 -10.51 25.72
CA HIS A 161 -1.07 -10.07 24.58
C HIS A 161 0.39 -10.57 24.68
N GLU A 162 0.90 -11.19 23.64
CA GLU A 162 2.31 -11.56 23.57
C GLU A 162 3.18 -10.31 23.36
N LYS A 163 4.27 -10.24 24.13
CA LYS A 163 5.24 -9.13 23.99
C LYS A 163 6.48 -9.62 23.24
N PHE A 164 6.86 -8.90 22.20
CA PHE A 164 8.05 -9.20 21.41
C PHE A 164 9.19 -8.24 21.76
N LEU A 165 10.37 -8.78 22.04
CA LEU A 165 11.59 -8.02 22.25
C LEU A 165 12.49 -8.16 21.02
N ALA A 166 12.74 -7.06 20.32
CA ALA A 166 13.72 -7.02 19.24
C ALA A 166 15.09 -6.55 19.77
N CYS A 167 16.06 -7.45 19.80
CA CYS A 167 17.43 -7.12 20.16
C CYS A 167 18.22 -6.71 18.92
N ILE A 168 18.77 -5.49 18.92
CA ILE A 168 19.53 -4.93 17.81
C ILE A 168 20.92 -4.55 18.31
N SER A 169 21.96 -5.07 17.63
CA SER A 169 23.34 -4.68 17.87
C SER A 169 23.64 -3.32 17.23
N SER A 170 24.49 -2.52 17.86
CA SER A 170 25.03 -1.28 17.28
C SER A 170 25.82 -1.50 15.98
N HIS A 171 26.26 -2.74 15.72
CA HIS A 171 27.01 -3.15 14.53
C HIS A 171 26.11 -3.79 13.45
N GLU A 172 24.79 -3.82 13.66
CA GLU A 172 23.86 -4.44 12.73
C GLU A 172 23.79 -3.62 11.42
N LYS A 173 23.98 -4.30 10.28
CA LYS A 173 23.93 -3.65 8.95
C LYS A 173 22.50 -3.32 8.50
N THR A 174 21.51 -4.03 9.05
CA THR A 174 20.10 -3.87 8.65
C THR A 174 19.15 -3.75 9.84
N PRO A 175 19.35 -2.80 10.77
CA PRO A 175 18.53 -2.69 11.98
C PRO A 175 17.06 -2.42 11.64
N ARG A 176 16.79 -1.65 10.59
CA ARG A 176 15.41 -1.36 10.13
C ARG A 176 14.64 -2.62 9.74
N ARG A 177 15.29 -3.59 9.10
CA ARG A 177 14.67 -4.86 8.72
C ARG A 177 14.25 -5.68 9.94
N ILE A 178 15.10 -5.73 10.96
CA ILE A 178 14.82 -6.44 12.23
C ILE A 178 13.65 -5.76 12.95
N ILE A 179 13.66 -4.42 13.05
CA ILE A 179 12.59 -3.63 13.68
C ILE A 179 11.25 -3.88 12.96
N ARG A 180 11.22 -3.79 11.62
CA ARG A 180 10.01 -4.03 10.84
C ARG A 180 9.48 -5.45 11.03
N LYS A 181 10.35 -6.46 10.99
CA LYS A 181 9.95 -7.85 11.22
C LYS A 181 9.41 -8.07 12.63
N ALA A 182 10.03 -7.49 13.65
CA ALA A 182 9.55 -7.55 15.03
C ALA A 182 8.20 -6.83 15.20
N ALA A 183 8.04 -5.66 14.59
CA ALA A 183 6.78 -4.93 14.57
C ALA A 183 5.65 -5.75 13.92
N ARG A 184 5.91 -6.40 12.76
CA ARG A 184 4.94 -7.29 12.11
C ARG A 184 4.57 -8.50 12.97
N LEU A 185 5.54 -9.11 13.66
CA LEU A 185 5.26 -10.21 14.59
C LEU A 185 4.45 -9.73 15.78
N ALA A 186 4.81 -8.61 16.40
CA ALA A 186 4.05 -8.03 17.51
C ALA A 186 2.60 -7.73 17.09
N THR A 187 2.43 -7.20 15.89
CA THR A 187 1.13 -6.93 15.30
C THR A 187 0.32 -8.19 15.01
N ARG A 188 0.96 -9.31 14.68
CA ARG A 188 0.30 -10.59 14.38
C ARG A 188 -0.14 -11.35 15.62
N TYR A 189 0.53 -11.14 16.75
CA TYR A 189 0.31 -11.90 17.99
C TYR A 189 -0.18 -11.02 19.16
N ASN A 190 -0.52 -9.77 18.89
CA ASN A 190 -1.21 -8.84 19.78
C ASN A 190 -2.62 -8.59 19.29
#